data_70645af8a7cee999da7b1399784f6e37
#
_entry.id   70645af8a7cee999da7b1399784f6e37
#
_cell.length_a   1.000
_cell.length_b   1.000
_cell.length_c   1.000
_cell.angle_alpha   90.00
_cell.angle_beta   90.00
_cell.angle_gamma   90.00
#
_symmetry.space_group_name_H-M   'P 1'
#
loop_
_entity.id
_entity.type
_entity.pdbx_description
1 polymer ?
#
loop_
_entity_poly.entity_id
_entity_poly.type
_entity_poly.pdbx_seq_one_letter_code
_entity_poly.pdbx_strand_id
1 'polypeptide(L)'
;DKGVDLSKGGAKYNIGPVLTGIGLGVVSNSLAAIKKLVFEDKVTTLEELTKALNNDWEGYEELRKLALDVPKYGNDNDYVDSLAIEVSDFYYTETRKYKDIFGSKFNSAFMGISNYVPTGKIVGATPCGRKATKPLTEGVSPFVGTDTTSPLAAMKSASKINHDVHTGGTLLNLRLNQDLVETERGLRNLTSMIKSYFALGGFHVQFNTISNDTLLKAQENPEEYKDLLVRVAGYSTQFVNLSREMQDAIIARNSHSNF
;
A
#
# COMPACT_ATOMS: atom_id res chain seq x y z
N ASP A 1 -0.88 -26.91 -30.74
CA ASP A 1 -1.37 -27.16 -32.11
C ASP A 1 -1.23 -25.90 -33.02
N LYS A 2 -0.93 -24.72 -32.50
CA LYS A 2 -0.74 -23.49 -33.29
C LYS A 2 0.71 -23.32 -33.80
N GLY A 3 1.66 -24.10 -33.31
CA GLY A 3 3.08 -23.95 -33.65
C GLY A 3 3.69 -22.59 -33.23
N VAL A 4 3.07 -21.90 -32.29
CA VAL A 4 3.47 -20.58 -31.81
C VAL A 4 3.79 -20.67 -30.33
N ASP A 5 4.91 -20.09 -29.92
CA ASP A 5 5.33 -20.00 -28.53
C ASP A 5 4.27 -19.33 -27.67
N LEU A 6 4.10 -19.82 -26.43
CA LEU A 6 3.12 -19.30 -25.47
C LEU A 6 3.31 -17.79 -25.25
N SER A 7 4.56 -17.35 -25.12
CA SER A 7 4.90 -15.93 -24.92
C SER A 7 4.70 -15.05 -26.17
N LYS A 8 4.49 -15.67 -27.30
CA LYS A 8 4.25 -15.03 -28.59
C LYS A 8 2.79 -15.12 -29.06
N GLY A 9 1.84 -15.28 -28.14
CA GLY A 9 0.42 -15.36 -28.46
C GLY A 9 -0.10 -16.75 -28.78
N GLY A 10 0.67 -17.82 -28.52
CA GLY A 10 0.28 -19.21 -28.74
C GLY A 10 -0.80 -19.73 -27.79
N ALA A 11 -1.02 -19.06 -26.66
CA ALA A 11 -2.08 -19.42 -25.72
C ALA A 11 -3.49 -19.28 -26.35
N LYS A 12 -4.45 -20.03 -25.83
CA LYS A 12 -5.87 -19.86 -26.21
C LYS A 12 -6.39 -18.47 -25.83
N TYR A 13 -5.99 -18.01 -24.66
CA TYR A 13 -6.24 -16.66 -24.18
C TYR A 13 -4.89 -16.01 -23.88
N ASN A 14 -4.55 -14.99 -24.63
CA ASN A 14 -3.32 -14.25 -24.38
C ASN A 14 -3.60 -13.17 -23.35
N ILE A 15 -2.96 -13.29 -22.17
CA ILE A 15 -2.99 -12.26 -21.14
C ILE A 15 -1.91 -11.24 -21.48
N GLY A 16 -2.31 -10.01 -21.76
CA GLY A 16 -1.38 -8.91 -22.04
C GLY A 16 -0.48 -8.58 -20.83
N PRO A 17 0.48 -7.68 -21.04
CA PRO A 17 1.37 -7.23 -19.98
C PRO A 17 0.61 -6.69 -18.77
N VAL A 18 1.20 -6.86 -17.58
CA VAL A 18 0.65 -6.33 -16.34
C VAL A 18 1.44 -5.08 -15.94
N LEU A 19 0.74 -3.97 -15.77
CA LEU A 19 1.28 -2.75 -15.20
C LEU A 19 0.93 -2.71 -13.70
N THR A 20 1.95 -2.55 -12.87
CA THR A 20 1.80 -2.53 -11.42
C THR A 20 1.80 -1.11 -10.90
N GLY A 21 0.68 -0.67 -10.31
CA GLY A 21 0.56 0.61 -9.60
C GLY A 21 1.24 0.54 -8.22
N ILE A 22 1.94 1.61 -7.89
CA ILE A 22 2.61 1.79 -6.60
C ILE A 22 2.19 3.13 -6.02
N GLY A 23 1.86 3.16 -4.72
CA GLY A 23 1.57 4.41 -4.02
C GLY A 23 0.09 4.78 -3.95
N LEU A 24 -0.85 3.85 -4.16
CA LEU A 24 -2.28 4.14 -4.11
C LEU A 24 -2.68 4.90 -2.83
N GLY A 25 -2.28 4.42 -1.64
CA GLY A 25 -2.59 5.09 -0.38
C GLY A 25 -1.96 6.49 -0.27
N VAL A 26 -0.74 6.70 -0.80
CA VAL A 26 -0.12 8.04 -0.83
C VAL A 26 -0.89 8.98 -1.75
N VAL A 27 -1.27 8.53 -2.94
CA VAL A 27 -2.04 9.35 -3.90
C VAL A 27 -3.40 9.71 -3.33
N SER A 28 -4.14 8.75 -2.79
CA SER A 28 -5.47 8.97 -2.21
C SER A 28 -5.40 9.95 -1.03
N ASN A 29 -4.45 9.78 -0.13
CA ASN A 29 -4.21 10.70 0.97
C ASN A 29 -3.80 12.09 0.50
N SER A 30 -3.04 12.18 -0.60
CA SER A 30 -2.62 13.46 -1.17
C SER A 30 -3.77 14.20 -1.83
N LEU A 31 -4.62 13.51 -2.55
CA LEU A 31 -5.84 14.08 -3.12
C LEU A 31 -6.80 14.56 -2.01
N ALA A 32 -6.96 13.78 -0.95
CA ALA A 32 -7.74 14.19 0.22
C ALA A 32 -7.18 15.46 0.87
N ALA A 33 -5.85 15.56 1.02
CA ALA A 33 -5.21 16.75 1.57
C ALA A 33 -5.39 17.98 0.68
N ILE A 34 -5.20 17.85 -0.63
CA ILE A 34 -5.45 18.93 -1.58
C ILE A 34 -6.92 19.37 -1.52
N LYS A 35 -7.86 18.42 -1.63
CA LYS A 35 -9.30 18.69 -1.57
C LYS A 35 -9.66 19.44 -0.29
N LYS A 36 -9.19 18.95 0.86
CA LYS A 36 -9.50 19.52 2.17
C LYS A 36 -8.88 20.90 2.35
N LEU A 37 -7.55 20.99 2.23
CA LEU A 37 -6.80 22.19 2.65
C LEU A 37 -6.89 23.32 1.62
N VAL A 38 -6.95 23.00 0.32
CA VAL A 38 -6.97 24.03 -0.72
C VAL A 38 -8.40 24.41 -1.12
N PHE A 39 -9.28 23.43 -1.35
CA PHE A 39 -10.59 23.71 -1.95
C PHE A 39 -11.72 23.86 -0.92
N GLU A 40 -11.73 23.07 0.16
CA GLU A 40 -12.78 23.14 1.19
C GLU A 40 -12.46 24.18 2.26
N ASP A 41 -11.37 23.96 3.02
CA ASP A 41 -11.02 24.81 4.16
C ASP A 41 -10.28 26.09 3.75
N LYS A 42 -9.68 26.11 2.55
CA LYS A 42 -8.95 27.24 1.96
C LYS A 42 -7.86 27.80 2.89
N VAL A 43 -7.18 26.91 3.61
CA VAL A 43 -6.07 27.27 4.52
C VAL A 43 -4.76 27.48 3.78
N THR A 44 -4.66 27.04 2.53
CA THR A 44 -3.52 27.26 1.65
C THR A 44 -3.97 27.33 0.18
N THR A 45 -3.06 27.69 -0.70
CA THR A 45 -3.27 27.66 -2.17
C THR A 45 -2.46 26.54 -2.81
N LEU A 46 -2.80 26.18 -4.06
CA LEU A 46 -1.99 25.21 -4.82
C LEU A 46 -0.55 25.71 -5.01
N GLU A 47 -0.37 27.02 -5.21
CA GLU A 47 0.94 27.61 -5.36
C GLU A 47 1.78 27.48 -4.09
N GLU A 48 1.20 27.83 -2.93
CA GLU A 48 1.86 27.73 -1.63
C GLU A 48 2.18 26.27 -1.26
N LEU A 49 1.21 25.37 -1.46
CA LEU A 49 1.42 23.94 -1.28
C LEU A 49 2.56 23.43 -2.17
N THR A 50 2.62 23.86 -3.43
CA THR A 50 3.71 23.47 -4.36
C THR A 50 5.07 23.96 -3.84
N LYS A 51 5.15 25.18 -3.31
CA LYS A 51 6.38 25.70 -2.68
C LYS A 51 6.78 24.84 -1.47
N ALA A 52 5.82 24.47 -0.62
CA ALA A 52 6.07 23.61 0.54
C ALA A 52 6.60 22.21 0.12
N LEU A 53 6.05 21.62 -0.93
CA LEU A 53 6.51 20.33 -1.46
C LEU A 53 7.91 20.42 -2.08
N ASN A 54 8.21 21.47 -2.84
CA ASN A 54 9.53 21.69 -3.43
C ASN A 54 10.61 21.90 -2.37
N ASN A 55 10.25 22.42 -1.18
CA ASN A 55 11.13 22.59 -0.04
C ASN A 55 11.09 21.38 0.94
N ASP A 56 10.52 20.24 0.54
CA ASP A 56 10.36 19.06 1.41
C ASP A 56 9.72 19.39 2.78
N TRP A 57 8.76 20.31 2.77
CA TRP A 57 8.07 20.85 3.95
C TRP A 57 8.92 21.71 4.90
N GLU A 58 10.18 22.00 4.57
CA GLU A 58 11.02 22.89 5.39
C GLU A 58 10.47 24.32 5.34
N GLY A 59 10.23 24.90 6.52
CA GLY A 59 9.57 26.19 6.67
C GLY A 59 8.04 26.16 6.51
N TYR A 60 7.45 24.96 6.37
CA TYR A 60 6.00 24.75 6.23
C TYR A 60 5.48 23.68 7.21
N GLU A 61 6.09 23.58 8.39
CA GLU A 61 5.81 22.53 9.39
C GLU A 61 4.36 22.54 9.84
N GLU A 62 3.75 23.72 10.03
CA GLU A 62 2.34 23.85 10.42
C GLU A 62 1.41 23.37 9.30
N LEU A 63 1.68 23.73 8.04
CA LEU A 63 0.91 23.24 6.91
C LEU A 63 1.06 21.73 6.75
N ARG A 64 2.27 21.19 6.96
CA ARG A 64 2.51 19.76 6.96
C ARG A 64 1.70 19.05 8.05
N LYS A 65 1.61 19.63 9.25
CA LYS A 65 0.81 19.11 10.36
C LYS A 65 -0.66 19.02 9.96
N LEU A 66 -1.21 20.11 9.41
CA LEU A 66 -2.57 20.08 8.88
C LEU A 66 -2.77 18.99 7.81
N ALA A 67 -1.80 18.82 6.91
CA ALA A 67 -1.84 17.76 5.91
C ALA A 67 -1.80 16.35 6.51
N LEU A 68 -1.08 16.15 7.61
CA LEU A 68 -1.06 14.89 8.35
C LEU A 68 -2.38 14.61 9.08
N ASP A 69 -3.10 15.64 9.50
CA ASP A 69 -4.37 15.52 10.25
C ASP A 69 -5.59 15.26 9.34
N VAL A 70 -5.49 15.48 8.02
CA VAL A 70 -6.54 15.12 7.07
C VAL A 70 -6.84 13.63 7.14
N PRO A 71 -8.10 13.17 6.99
CA PRO A 71 -8.43 11.75 6.97
C PRO A 71 -7.54 10.94 6.04
N LYS A 72 -7.17 9.72 6.47
CA LYS A 72 -6.25 8.83 5.75
C LYS A 72 -6.94 7.54 5.34
N TYR A 73 -6.64 7.07 4.13
CA TYR A 73 -7.00 5.76 3.62
C TYR A 73 -6.53 4.64 4.56
N GLY A 74 -7.39 3.65 4.75
CA GLY A 74 -7.12 2.55 5.68
C GLY A 74 -7.79 2.70 7.06
N ASN A 75 -8.70 3.67 7.23
CA ASN A 75 -9.43 3.93 8.48
C ASN A 75 -10.96 3.85 8.32
N ASP A 76 -11.46 3.21 7.25
CA ASP A 76 -12.89 3.09 6.91
C ASP A 76 -13.57 4.47 6.83
N ASN A 77 -12.93 5.40 6.16
CA ASN A 77 -13.43 6.77 5.99
C ASN A 77 -13.70 7.06 4.50
N ASP A 78 -14.97 7.20 4.16
CA ASP A 78 -15.44 7.39 2.78
C ASP A 78 -14.91 8.67 2.13
N TYR A 79 -14.52 9.68 2.91
CA TYR A 79 -13.93 10.91 2.37
C TYR A 79 -12.66 10.65 1.57
N VAL A 80 -11.82 9.74 2.02
CA VAL A 80 -10.55 9.37 1.37
C VAL A 80 -10.65 8.05 0.62
N ASP A 81 -11.49 7.12 1.09
CA ASP A 81 -11.66 5.82 0.43
C ASP A 81 -12.29 5.97 -0.97
N SER A 82 -13.23 6.93 -1.15
CA SER A 82 -13.79 7.25 -2.48
C SER A 82 -12.71 7.70 -3.48
N LEU A 83 -11.72 8.48 -3.02
CA LEU A 83 -10.60 8.90 -3.84
C LEU A 83 -9.68 7.71 -4.21
N ALA A 84 -9.52 6.75 -3.31
CA ALA A 84 -8.79 5.53 -3.62
C ALA A 84 -9.49 4.69 -4.69
N ILE A 85 -10.81 4.59 -4.63
CA ILE A 85 -11.63 3.93 -5.65
C ILE A 85 -11.48 4.64 -6.99
N GLU A 86 -11.66 5.97 -7.04
CA GLU A 86 -11.55 6.76 -8.27
C GLU A 86 -10.16 6.61 -8.91
N VAL A 87 -9.08 6.67 -8.13
CA VAL A 87 -7.71 6.48 -8.64
C VAL A 87 -7.51 5.06 -9.18
N SER A 88 -8.03 4.07 -8.48
CA SER A 88 -7.95 2.67 -8.88
C SER A 88 -8.69 2.42 -10.21
N ASP A 89 -9.92 2.91 -10.33
CA ASP A 89 -10.74 2.77 -11.53
C ASP A 89 -10.15 3.54 -12.72
N PHE A 90 -9.63 4.75 -12.46
CA PHE A 90 -8.91 5.52 -13.46
C PHE A 90 -7.68 4.75 -13.97
N TYR A 91 -6.86 4.21 -13.04
CA TYR A 91 -5.67 3.44 -13.41
C TYR A 91 -6.02 2.22 -14.27
N TYR A 92 -7.05 1.46 -13.90
CA TYR A 92 -7.55 0.37 -14.72
C TYR A 92 -7.99 0.84 -16.10
N THR A 93 -8.82 1.87 -16.17
CA THR A 93 -9.37 2.39 -17.42
C THR A 93 -8.26 2.87 -18.36
N GLU A 94 -7.26 3.57 -17.83
CA GLU A 94 -6.14 4.05 -18.63
C GLU A 94 -5.27 2.89 -19.15
N THR A 95 -4.92 1.93 -18.30
CA THR A 95 -4.09 0.79 -18.72
C THR A 95 -4.75 -0.02 -19.83
N ARG A 96 -6.09 -0.15 -19.81
CA ARG A 96 -6.85 -0.93 -20.83
C ARG A 96 -6.94 -0.26 -22.19
N LYS A 97 -6.52 1.00 -22.35
CA LYS A 97 -6.44 1.69 -23.65
C LYS A 97 -5.31 1.17 -24.53
N TYR A 98 -4.28 0.60 -23.93
CA TYR A 98 -3.08 0.13 -24.63
C TYR A 98 -3.15 -1.36 -24.96
N LYS A 99 -2.43 -1.74 -26.01
CA LYS A 99 -2.28 -3.13 -26.45
C LYS A 99 -0.81 -3.44 -26.68
N ASP A 100 -0.44 -4.69 -26.45
CA ASP A 100 0.86 -5.22 -26.81
C ASP A 100 0.96 -5.48 -28.34
N ILE A 101 2.12 -5.94 -28.77
CA ILE A 101 2.39 -6.27 -30.20
C ILE A 101 1.55 -7.44 -30.72
N PHE A 102 0.91 -8.21 -29.85
CA PHE A 102 0.02 -9.33 -30.18
C PHE A 102 -1.47 -8.94 -30.12
N GLY A 103 -1.77 -7.66 -29.86
CA GLY A 103 -3.13 -7.15 -29.76
C GLY A 103 -3.82 -7.35 -28.40
N SER A 104 -3.13 -7.93 -27.41
CA SER A 104 -3.67 -8.12 -26.06
C SER A 104 -3.67 -6.80 -25.28
N LYS A 105 -4.75 -6.52 -24.57
CA LYS A 105 -4.84 -5.34 -23.72
C LYS A 105 -3.93 -5.46 -22.50
N PHE A 106 -3.34 -4.35 -22.07
CA PHE A 106 -2.63 -4.28 -20.80
C PHE A 106 -3.58 -4.53 -19.64
N ASN A 107 -3.09 -5.16 -18.59
CA ASN A 107 -3.79 -5.40 -17.34
C ASN A 107 -3.17 -4.56 -16.23
N SER A 108 -3.99 -4.22 -15.25
CA SER A 108 -3.54 -3.49 -14.06
C SER A 108 -3.36 -4.42 -12.87
N ALA A 109 -2.48 -4.01 -11.96
CA ALA A 109 -2.25 -4.63 -10.67
C ALA A 109 -1.91 -3.57 -9.63
N PHE A 110 -2.14 -3.88 -8.36
CA PHE A 110 -1.57 -3.18 -7.22
C PHE A 110 -0.77 -4.18 -6.38
N MET A 111 0.43 -4.51 -6.88
CA MET A 111 1.32 -5.52 -6.30
C MET A 111 2.78 -5.08 -6.47
N GLY A 112 3.13 -3.96 -5.84
CA GLY A 112 4.44 -3.32 -6.01
C GLY A 112 5.63 -4.07 -5.42
N ILE A 113 5.40 -5.18 -4.72
CA ILE A 113 6.42 -6.00 -4.05
C ILE A 113 7.32 -5.11 -3.18
N SER A 114 8.61 -5.01 -3.47
CA SER A 114 9.56 -4.15 -2.77
C SER A 114 9.78 -2.79 -3.44
N ASN A 115 9.22 -2.58 -4.64
CA ASN A 115 9.50 -1.40 -5.46
C ASN A 115 9.00 -0.07 -4.85
N TYR A 116 8.09 -0.11 -3.88
CA TYR A 116 7.61 1.09 -3.18
C TYR A 116 8.72 1.82 -2.42
N VAL A 117 9.79 1.13 -2.01
CA VAL A 117 10.97 1.71 -1.36
C VAL A 117 11.84 2.46 -2.38
N PRO A 118 12.42 1.81 -3.42
CA PRO A 118 13.26 2.53 -4.39
C PRO A 118 12.48 3.59 -5.18
N THR A 119 11.20 3.36 -5.49
CA THR A 119 10.36 4.38 -6.14
C THR A 119 10.17 5.58 -5.22
N GLY A 120 9.98 5.36 -3.91
CA GLY A 120 9.88 6.43 -2.92
C GLY A 120 11.13 7.32 -2.87
N LYS A 121 12.32 6.77 -3.14
CA LYS A 121 13.59 7.52 -3.15
C LYS A 121 13.66 8.59 -4.24
N ILE A 122 12.98 8.37 -5.37
CA ILE A 122 12.99 9.31 -6.51
C ILE A 122 11.78 10.24 -6.51
N VAL A 123 10.78 10.00 -5.65
CA VAL A 123 9.59 10.84 -5.52
C VAL A 123 9.79 11.90 -4.45
N GLY A 124 9.58 13.17 -4.81
CA GLY A 124 9.63 14.32 -3.91
C GLY A 124 8.59 14.23 -2.78
N ALA A 125 8.50 15.28 -1.97
CA ALA A 125 7.46 15.39 -0.95
C ALA A 125 6.06 15.33 -1.57
N THR A 126 5.06 14.83 -0.83
CA THR A 126 3.70 14.68 -1.32
C THR A 126 2.68 15.38 -0.44
N PRO A 127 1.54 15.85 -0.98
CA PRO A 127 0.55 16.65 -0.27
C PRO A 127 -0.01 16.03 1.02
N CYS A 128 0.08 14.71 1.18
CA CYS A 128 -0.36 14.03 2.40
C CYS A 128 0.58 14.19 3.61
N GLY A 129 1.64 15.01 3.49
CA GLY A 129 2.64 15.22 4.53
C GLY A 129 3.85 14.27 4.47
N ARG A 130 3.92 13.36 3.47
CA ARG A 130 5.08 12.50 3.25
C ARG A 130 6.27 13.36 2.79
N LYS A 131 7.42 13.20 3.44
CA LYS A 131 8.68 13.84 3.01
C LYS A 131 9.28 13.13 1.80
N ALA A 132 10.12 13.85 1.07
CA ALA A 132 10.89 13.31 -0.04
C ALA A 132 11.68 12.05 0.38
N THR A 133 11.98 11.20 -0.56
CA THR A 133 12.78 9.97 -0.40
C THR A 133 12.19 8.88 0.51
N LYS A 134 11.12 9.15 1.25
CA LYS A 134 10.45 8.15 2.08
C LYS A 134 9.71 7.12 1.20
N PRO A 135 9.57 5.85 1.65
CA PRO A 135 8.80 4.86 0.91
C PRO A 135 7.40 5.33 0.52
N LEU A 136 6.89 4.86 -0.60
CA LEU A 136 5.48 4.99 -0.98
C LEU A 136 4.64 3.90 -0.29
N THR A 137 3.43 3.64 -0.78
CA THR A 137 2.62 2.50 -0.35
C THR A 137 2.72 1.35 -1.34
N GLU A 138 2.72 0.13 -0.81
CA GLU A 138 2.65 -1.08 -1.61
C GLU A 138 1.20 -1.53 -1.79
N GLY A 139 0.90 -2.11 -2.93
CA GLY A 139 -0.40 -2.70 -3.19
C GLY A 139 -1.55 -1.75 -2.90
N VAL A 140 -2.56 -2.28 -2.22
CA VAL A 140 -3.71 -1.53 -1.69
C VAL A 140 -3.59 -1.26 -0.19
N SER A 141 -2.38 -1.38 0.37
CA SER A 141 -2.12 -1.14 1.78
C SER A 141 -2.20 0.36 2.12
N PRO A 142 -2.59 0.72 3.36
CA PRO A 142 -2.49 2.08 3.86
C PRO A 142 -1.05 2.61 3.85
N PHE A 143 -0.89 3.92 3.87
CA PHE A 143 0.44 4.51 4.08
C PHE A 143 0.91 4.22 5.49
N VAL A 144 2.20 3.88 5.61
CA VAL A 144 2.82 3.47 6.86
C VAL A 144 2.53 4.47 7.99
N GLY A 145 1.99 3.97 9.09
CA GLY A 145 1.69 4.77 10.28
C GLY A 145 0.35 5.52 10.23
N THR A 146 -0.45 5.39 9.15
CA THR A 146 -1.70 6.13 9.02
C THR A 146 -2.97 5.31 9.28
N ASP A 147 -2.88 3.99 9.33
CA ASP A 147 -3.95 3.04 9.66
C ASP A 147 -4.09 2.91 11.18
N THR A 148 -4.64 3.93 11.81
CA THR A 148 -4.66 4.08 13.28
C THR A 148 -5.92 3.55 13.95
N THR A 149 -6.97 3.25 13.18
CA THR A 149 -8.27 2.83 13.73
C THR A 149 -8.25 1.35 14.14
N SER A 150 -8.12 0.43 13.18
CA SER A 150 -8.01 -1.02 13.44
C SER A 150 -7.64 -1.76 12.15
N PRO A 151 -7.15 -3.02 12.23
CA PRO A 151 -6.91 -3.83 11.05
C PRO A 151 -8.22 -4.11 10.26
N LEU A 152 -9.36 -4.19 10.94
CA LEU A 152 -10.66 -4.33 10.28
C LEU A 152 -11.02 -3.09 9.46
N ALA A 153 -10.74 -1.87 9.97
CA ALA A 153 -10.95 -0.64 9.23
C ALA A 153 -10.08 -0.57 7.97
N ALA A 154 -8.81 -0.99 8.08
CA ALA A 154 -7.90 -1.08 6.94
C ALA A 154 -8.41 -2.08 5.88
N MET A 155 -8.91 -3.24 6.31
CA MET A 155 -9.53 -4.21 5.41
C MET A 155 -10.79 -3.67 4.75
N LYS A 156 -11.65 -2.95 5.48
CA LYS A 156 -12.86 -2.34 4.92
C LYS A 156 -12.52 -1.28 3.87
N SER A 157 -11.57 -0.39 4.14
CA SER A 157 -11.09 0.56 3.13
C SER A 157 -10.60 -0.15 1.88
N ALA A 158 -9.76 -1.18 2.04
CA ALA A 158 -9.22 -1.95 0.92
C ALA A 158 -10.32 -2.71 0.15
N SER A 159 -11.33 -3.26 0.82
CA SER A 159 -12.41 -4.03 0.17
C SER A 159 -13.34 -3.17 -0.69
N LYS A 160 -13.32 -1.84 -0.55
CA LYS A 160 -14.10 -0.91 -1.39
C LYS A 160 -13.54 -0.77 -2.81
N ILE A 161 -12.29 -1.17 -3.03
CA ILE A 161 -11.64 -1.16 -4.35
C ILE A 161 -12.22 -2.29 -5.19
N ASN A 162 -12.46 -2.03 -6.48
CA ASN A 162 -12.89 -3.07 -7.41
C ASN A 162 -11.72 -4.00 -7.77
N HIS A 163 -11.51 -5.03 -6.97
CA HIS A 163 -10.41 -5.98 -7.16
C HIS A 163 -10.53 -6.81 -8.44
N ASP A 164 -11.74 -7.10 -8.89
CA ASP A 164 -12.01 -7.99 -10.04
C ASP A 164 -11.44 -7.46 -11.35
N VAL A 165 -11.32 -6.14 -11.48
CA VAL A 165 -10.77 -5.54 -12.70
C VAL A 165 -9.24 -5.55 -12.73
N HIS A 166 -8.59 -5.67 -11.59
CA HIS A 166 -7.12 -5.71 -11.48
C HIS A 166 -6.59 -7.14 -11.58
N THR A 167 -6.67 -7.72 -12.77
CA THR A 167 -6.36 -9.14 -13.00
C THR A 167 -4.90 -9.52 -12.76
N GLY A 168 -4.01 -8.55 -12.64
CA GLY A 168 -2.63 -8.76 -12.18
C GLY A 168 -2.49 -8.94 -10.66
N GLY A 169 -3.59 -8.74 -9.91
CA GLY A 169 -3.67 -8.90 -8.46
C GLY A 169 -3.59 -7.58 -7.68
N THR A 170 -4.17 -7.62 -6.49
CA THR A 170 -4.11 -6.54 -5.50
C THR A 170 -3.64 -7.12 -4.18
N LEU A 171 -2.73 -6.45 -3.51
CA LEU A 171 -2.05 -7.00 -2.34
C LEU A 171 -2.26 -6.09 -1.13
N LEU A 172 -2.86 -6.63 -0.07
CA LEU A 172 -3.01 -5.96 1.22
C LEU A 172 -2.06 -6.58 2.24
N ASN A 173 -1.17 -5.76 2.80
CA ASN A 173 -0.29 -6.13 3.89
C ASN A 173 -0.75 -5.47 5.17
N LEU A 174 -0.93 -6.28 6.20
CA LEU A 174 -1.23 -5.83 7.56
C LEU A 174 -0.22 -6.40 8.55
N ARG A 175 -0.04 -5.71 9.64
CA ARG A 175 0.77 -6.17 10.75
C ARG A 175 -0.10 -6.27 11.99
N LEU A 176 -0.06 -7.42 12.65
CA LEU A 176 -0.77 -7.69 13.88
C LEU A 176 0.26 -7.94 15.00
N ASN A 177 -0.07 -7.53 16.23
CA ASN A 177 0.70 -7.97 17.36
C ASN A 177 0.50 -9.49 17.55
N GLN A 178 1.56 -10.21 17.84
CA GLN A 178 1.57 -11.65 18.04
C GLN A 178 0.55 -12.07 19.12
N ASP A 179 0.45 -11.32 20.20
CA ASP A 179 -0.48 -11.58 21.30
C ASP A 179 -1.94 -11.71 20.85
N LEU A 180 -2.32 -11.02 19.74
CA LEU A 180 -3.68 -11.08 19.18
C LEU A 180 -4.03 -12.46 18.62
N VAL A 181 -3.05 -13.25 18.23
CA VAL A 181 -3.24 -14.54 17.54
C VAL A 181 -2.81 -15.75 18.38
N GLU A 182 -2.31 -15.54 19.59
CA GLU A 182 -1.87 -16.63 20.49
C GLU A 182 -3.02 -17.32 21.23
N THR A 183 -4.20 -16.69 21.30
CA THR A 183 -5.36 -17.26 22.00
C THR A 183 -6.39 -17.81 21.01
N GLU A 184 -7.18 -18.80 21.44
CA GLU A 184 -8.30 -19.29 20.63
C GLU A 184 -9.31 -18.18 20.26
N ARG A 185 -9.55 -17.23 21.17
CA ARG A 185 -10.41 -16.07 20.89
C ARG A 185 -9.79 -15.21 19.79
N GLY A 186 -8.50 -14.96 19.88
CA GLY A 186 -7.76 -14.19 18.87
C GLY A 186 -7.81 -14.83 17.49
N LEU A 187 -7.60 -16.16 17.43
CA LEU A 187 -7.70 -16.92 16.17
C LEU A 187 -9.12 -16.91 15.61
N ARG A 188 -10.16 -16.98 16.44
CA ARG A 188 -11.56 -16.85 15.99
C ARG A 188 -11.82 -15.45 15.43
N ASN A 189 -11.32 -14.40 16.09
CA ASN A 189 -11.47 -13.02 15.63
C ASN A 189 -10.75 -12.81 14.30
N LEU A 190 -9.51 -13.27 14.16
CA LEU A 190 -8.75 -13.21 12.90
C LEU A 190 -9.48 -13.95 11.78
N THR A 191 -9.98 -15.15 12.06
CA THR A 191 -10.76 -15.94 11.09
C THR A 191 -12.00 -15.19 10.63
N SER A 192 -12.74 -14.58 11.56
CA SER A 192 -13.95 -13.80 11.26
C SER A 192 -13.61 -12.56 10.43
N MET A 193 -12.53 -11.87 10.77
CA MET A 193 -12.04 -10.70 10.07
C MET A 193 -11.67 -11.04 8.62
N ILE A 194 -10.92 -12.13 8.40
CA ILE A 194 -10.55 -12.62 7.05
C ILE A 194 -11.80 -12.97 6.24
N LYS A 195 -12.73 -13.71 6.82
CA LYS A 195 -13.99 -14.07 6.15
C LYS A 195 -14.82 -12.84 5.79
N SER A 196 -14.92 -11.86 6.68
CA SER A 196 -15.62 -10.61 6.43
C SER A 196 -14.96 -9.82 5.30
N TYR A 197 -13.64 -9.74 5.27
CA TYR A 197 -12.89 -9.07 4.21
C TYR A 197 -13.22 -9.66 2.82
N PHE A 198 -13.15 -10.98 2.69
CA PHE A 198 -13.49 -11.62 1.42
C PHE A 198 -14.99 -11.51 1.07
N ALA A 199 -15.87 -11.56 2.06
CA ALA A 199 -17.31 -11.36 1.84
C ALA A 199 -17.64 -9.92 1.36
N LEU A 200 -16.80 -8.93 1.73
CA LEU A 200 -16.90 -7.54 1.28
C LEU A 200 -16.22 -7.29 -0.09
N GLY A 201 -15.68 -8.31 -0.74
CA GLY A 201 -15.04 -8.19 -2.04
C GLY A 201 -13.52 -8.08 -2.01
N GLY A 202 -12.89 -8.19 -0.84
CA GLY A 202 -11.43 -8.23 -0.72
C GLY A 202 -10.84 -9.42 -1.50
N PHE A 203 -9.65 -9.24 -2.08
CA PHE A 203 -9.02 -10.24 -2.93
C PHE A 203 -7.89 -11.01 -2.25
N HIS A 204 -7.01 -10.30 -1.56
CA HIS A 204 -5.81 -10.87 -0.94
C HIS A 204 -5.48 -10.10 0.34
N VAL A 205 -5.08 -10.82 1.37
CA VAL A 205 -4.49 -10.24 2.59
C VAL A 205 -3.38 -11.14 3.10
N GLN A 206 -2.32 -10.53 3.59
CA GLN A 206 -1.24 -11.23 4.30
C GLN A 206 -0.88 -10.48 5.58
N PHE A 207 -0.38 -11.22 6.55
CA PHE A 207 -0.07 -10.71 7.89
C PHE A 207 1.40 -10.92 8.22
N ASN A 208 1.98 -9.94 8.92
CA ASN A 208 3.20 -10.08 9.70
C ASN A 208 2.85 -9.97 11.18
N THR A 209 3.41 -10.88 11.99
CA THR A 209 3.16 -10.92 13.44
C THR A 209 4.43 -10.75 14.27
N ILE A 210 5.58 -10.50 13.62
CA ILE A 210 6.87 -10.36 14.30
C ILE A 210 6.92 -9.02 15.03
N SER A 211 7.35 -9.01 16.30
CA SER A 211 7.42 -7.80 17.12
C SER A 211 8.49 -6.82 16.60
N ASN A 212 8.31 -5.52 16.87
CA ASN A 212 9.32 -4.50 16.57
C ASN A 212 10.64 -4.79 17.28
N ASP A 213 10.58 -5.22 18.55
CA ASP A 213 11.78 -5.53 19.33
C ASP A 213 12.61 -6.63 18.68
N THR A 214 11.95 -7.67 18.17
CA THR A 214 12.63 -8.75 17.45
C THR A 214 13.28 -8.24 16.17
N LEU A 215 12.58 -7.41 15.40
CA LEU A 215 13.11 -6.85 14.15
C LEU A 215 14.29 -5.88 14.40
N LEU A 216 14.21 -5.05 15.44
CA LEU A 216 15.30 -4.14 15.82
C LEU A 216 16.54 -4.92 16.29
N LYS A 217 16.35 -5.95 17.14
CA LYS A 217 17.44 -6.84 17.55
C LYS A 217 18.07 -7.56 16.36
N ALA A 218 17.26 -7.98 15.40
CA ALA A 218 17.76 -8.61 14.17
C ALA A 218 18.56 -7.64 13.28
N GLN A 219 18.25 -6.35 13.32
CA GLN A 219 19.05 -5.33 12.63
C GLN A 219 20.40 -5.07 13.33
N GLU A 220 20.42 -5.15 14.65
CA GLU A 220 21.62 -4.92 15.45
C GLU A 220 22.55 -6.13 15.45
N ASN A 221 21.99 -7.34 15.51
CA ASN A 221 22.71 -8.61 15.64
C ASN A 221 22.31 -9.60 14.53
N PRO A 222 22.57 -9.32 13.24
CA PRO A 222 22.07 -10.11 12.11
C PRO A 222 22.50 -11.59 12.15
N GLU A 223 23.67 -11.89 12.72
CA GLU A 223 24.20 -13.26 12.83
C GLU A 223 23.31 -14.17 13.70
N GLU A 224 22.68 -13.60 14.75
CA GLU A 224 21.80 -14.33 15.67
C GLU A 224 20.41 -14.58 15.09
N TYR A 225 20.04 -13.83 14.05
CA TYR A 225 18.68 -13.83 13.46
C TYR A 225 18.67 -14.25 11.98
N LYS A 226 19.66 -15.04 11.53
CA LYS A 226 19.78 -15.50 10.13
C LYS A 226 18.53 -16.22 9.62
N ASP A 227 17.83 -16.92 10.49
CA ASP A 227 16.64 -17.70 10.16
C ASP A 227 15.33 -16.92 10.35
N LEU A 228 15.40 -15.64 10.77
CA LEU A 228 14.21 -14.82 10.96
C LEU A 228 13.55 -14.51 9.63
N LEU A 229 12.44 -15.18 9.34
CA LEU A 229 11.66 -14.97 8.14
C LEU A 229 10.63 -13.86 8.34
N VAL A 230 10.56 -12.96 7.38
CA VAL A 230 9.50 -11.93 7.28
C VAL A 230 8.72 -12.08 5.99
N ARG A 231 7.44 -11.77 6.05
CA ARG A 231 6.60 -11.64 4.86
C ARG A 231 6.78 -10.23 4.28
N VAL A 232 7.32 -10.14 3.08
CA VAL A 232 7.57 -8.85 2.41
C VAL A 232 6.33 -8.41 1.65
N ALA A 233 6.09 -8.99 0.50
CA ALA A 233 4.90 -8.74 -0.32
C ALA A 233 4.76 -9.87 -1.35
N GLY A 234 3.92 -10.86 -1.06
CA GLY A 234 3.75 -12.04 -1.90
C GLY A 234 4.84 -13.11 -1.74
N TYR A 235 5.93 -12.83 -1.02
CA TYR A 235 6.99 -13.79 -0.71
C TYR A 235 7.54 -13.57 0.71
N SER A 236 8.23 -14.57 1.24
CA SER A 236 8.94 -14.49 2.52
C SER A 236 10.44 -14.63 2.27
N THR A 237 11.23 -13.94 3.07
CA THR A 237 12.70 -14.01 3.02
C THR A 237 13.28 -13.77 4.40
N GLN A 238 14.56 -14.10 4.57
CA GLN A 238 15.27 -13.74 5.80
C GLN A 238 15.34 -12.22 5.93
N PHE A 239 14.95 -11.72 7.10
CA PHE A 239 14.93 -10.28 7.38
C PHE A 239 16.30 -9.63 7.21
N VAL A 240 17.35 -10.33 7.68
CA VAL A 240 18.75 -9.85 7.63
C VAL A 240 19.29 -9.70 6.21
N ASN A 241 18.72 -10.39 5.22
CA ASN A 241 19.13 -10.33 3.82
C ASN A 241 18.48 -9.16 3.05
N LEU A 242 17.51 -8.46 3.68
CA LEU A 242 16.89 -7.27 3.09
C LEU A 242 17.83 -6.07 3.19
N SER A 243 17.69 -5.12 2.25
CA SER A 243 18.39 -3.83 2.39
C SER A 243 17.92 -3.11 3.66
N ARG A 244 18.77 -2.27 4.25
CA ARG A 244 18.45 -1.53 5.47
C ARG A 244 17.14 -0.73 5.33
N GLU A 245 16.95 -0.08 4.20
CA GLU A 245 15.74 0.71 3.95
C GLU A 245 14.47 -0.17 3.89
N MET A 246 14.59 -1.39 3.37
CA MET A 246 13.47 -2.33 3.36
C MET A 246 13.17 -2.84 4.78
N GLN A 247 14.20 -3.13 5.57
CA GLN A 247 14.04 -3.48 6.97
C GLN A 247 13.35 -2.36 7.74
N ASP A 248 13.81 -1.11 7.57
CA ASP A 248 13.23 0.07 8.20
C ASP A 248 11.77 0.28 7.77
N ALA A 249 11.45 0.05 6.49
CA ALA A 249 10.07 0.14 6.00
C ALA A 249 9.16 -0.94 6.60
N ILE A 250 9.67 -2.14 6.88
CA ILE A 250 8.91 -3.21 7.55
C ILE A 250 8.69 -2.87 9.03
N ILE A 251 9.72 -2.38 9.72
CA ILE A 251 9.64 -1.97 11.13
C ILE A 251 8.64 -0.82 11.31
N ALA A 252 8.64 0.13 10.38
CA ALA A 252 7.79 1.31 10.46
C ALA A 252 6.30 1.03 10.27
N ARG A 253 5.89 -0.15 9.78
CA ARG A 253 4.46 -0.50 9.66
C ARG A 253 3.80 -0.55 11.02
N ASN A 254 2.58 -0.01 11.11
CA ASN A 254 1.78 -0.11 12.33
C ASN A 254 1.58 -1.58 12.74
N SER A 255 1.80 -1.86 14.02
CA SER A 255 1.43 -3.13 14.62
C SER A 255 0.13 -2.92 15.39
N HIS A 256 -0.96 -3.43 14.86
CA HIS A 256 -2.24 -3.36 15.54
C HIS A 256 -2.25 -4.23 16.79
N SER A 257 -2.67 -3.66 17.91
CA SER A 257 -2.75 -4.35 19.22
C SER A 257 -4.17 -4.80 19.58
N ASN A 258 -5.16 -4.52 18.75
CA ASN A 258 -6.58 -4.89 18.89
C ASN A 258 -7.21 -5.08 17.51
N PHE A 259 -8.27 -5.91 17.49
CA PHE A 259 -9.07 -6.14 16.28
C PHE A 259 -10.08 -5.02 16.00
#